data_c4aeed5dde99b9d92ea7f122baf4fa75
#
_entry.id   c4aeed5dde99b9d92ea7f122baf4fa75
#
_cell.length_a   1.000
_cell.length_b   1.000
_cell.length_c   1.000
_cell.angle_alpha   90.00
_cell.angle_beta   90.00
_cell.angle_gamma   90.00
#
_symmetry.space_group_name_H-M   'P 1'
#
loop_
_entity.id
_entity.type
_entity.pdbx_description
1 polymer ?
#
loop_
_entity_poly.entity_id
_entity_poly.type
_entity_poly.pdbx_seq_one_letter_code
_entity_poly.pdbx_strand_id
1 'polypeptide(L)'
;MPEGKGLLMVYTGPGKGKTTCALGTAFRAVGQGLRVLMVQFIKGSWHYGELDAAKMLGDDKFEIRPMGRGFVKVGGAETDPEDIRLAEECWESGRAAIYSGTYDLVVLDEINYVISYRMLDGKKVVEALKGRPEPVHVICTGRNAHPLLVELADLVTEMKEVKHPYTKGILAQRGIDY
;
A
#
# COMPACT_ATOMS: atom_id res chain seq x y z
N MET A 1 22.75 3.76 9.06
CA MET A 1 21.79 3.74 7.95
C MET A 1 22.57 3.62 6.67
N PRO A 2 22.16 2.85 5.66
CA PRO A 2 22.84 2.89 4.38
C PRO A 2 22.78 4.32 3.84
N GLU A 3 23.92 4.86 3.46
CA GLU A 3 24.03 6.11 2.72
C GLU A 3 23.40 5.90 1.34
N GLY A 4 22.08 6.10 1.21
CA GLY A 4 21.38 5.89 -0.04
C GLY A 4 20.07 6.66 -0.11
N LYS A 5 19.76 7.14 -1.29
CA LYS A 5 18.47 7.76 -1.61
C LYS A 5 17.35 6.74 -1.41
N GLY A 6 16.32 7.09 -0.64
CA GLY A 6 15.09 6.27 -0.53
C GLY A 6 14.37 6.16 -1.86
N LEU A 7 13.94 4.95 -2.21
CA LEU A 7 13.26 4.65 -3.47
C LEU A 7 11.74 4.82 -3.33
N LEU A 8 11.12 5.39 -4.35
CA LEU A 8 9.68 5.34 -4.56
C LEU A 8 9.36 4.19 -5.52
N MET A 9 8.62 3.20 -5.03
CA MET A 9 8.28 1.98 -5.77
C MET A 9 6.77 1.87 -5.98
N VAL A 10 6.35 1.46 -7.16
CA VAL A 10 4.94 1.29 -7.52
C VAL A 10 4.69 -0.14 -7.98
N TYR A 11 3.76 -0.84 -7.32
CA TYR A 11 3.28 -2.15 -7.76
C TYR A 11 1.83 -2.01 -8.20
N THR A 12 1.58 -2.13 -9.51
CA THR A 12 0.29 -1.87 -10.12
C THR A 12 -0.16 -3.02 -11.04
N GLY A 13 -1.19 -2.81 -11.82
CA GLY A 13 -1.72 -3.77 -12.78
C GLY A 13 -2.91 -4.60 -12.26
N PRO A 14 -3.60 -5.32 -13.18
CA PRO A 14 -4.80 -6.09 -12.88
C PRO A 14 -4.52 -7.39 -12.11
N GLY A 15 -3.31 -7.94 -12.23
CA GLY A 15 -2.94 -9.23 -11.64
C GLY A 15 -2.77 -9.18 -10.13
N LYS A 16 -2.87 -10.39 -9.52
CA LYS A 16 -2.62 -10.62 -8.10
C LYS A 16 -1.11 -10.50 -7.79
N GLY A 17 -0.78 -10.17 -6.55
CA GLY A 17 0.60 -10.17 -6.05
C GLY A 17 1.15 -8.80 -5.65
N LYS A 18 0.42 -7.70 -5.88
CA LYS A 18 0.86 -6.34 -5.53
C LYS A 18 1.17 -6.18 -4.03
N THR A 19 0.19 -6.46 -3.18
CA THR A 19 0.36 -6.45 -1.71
C THR A 19 1.38 -7.50 -1.27
N THR A 20 1.35 -8.71 -1.85
CA THR A 20 2.30 -9.79 -1.54
C THR A 20 3.75 -9.37 -1.86
N CYS A 21 3.98 -8.67 -2.97
CA CYS A 21 5.29 -8.14 -3.32
C CYS A 21 5.74 -7.07 -2.32
N ALA A 22 4.84 -6.18 -1.90
CA ALA A 22 5.13 -5.17 -0.87
C ALA A 22 5.46 -5.82 0.48
N LEU A 23 4.68 -6.84 0.91
CA LEU A 23 4.95 -7.62 2.12
C LEU A 23 6.31 -8.35 2.04
N GLY A 24 6.65 -8.94 0.90
CA GLY A 24 7.95 -9.56 0.68
C GLY A 24 9.11 -8.57 0.77
N THR A 25 8.94 -7.34 0.27
CA THR A 25 9.93 -6.26 0.41
C THR A 25 10.03 -5.80 1.85
N ALA A 26 8.89 -5.65 2.55
CA ALA A 26 8.85 -5.31 3.97
C ALA A 26 9.56 -6.37 4.84
N PHE A 27 9.29 -7.66 4.60
CA PHE A 27 9.96 -8.77 5.28
C PHE A 27 11.48 -8.72 5.09
N ARG A 28 11.96 -8.46 3.86
CA ARG A 28 13.39 -8.29 3.58
C ARG A 28 13.98 -7.09 4.28
N ALA A 29 13.27 -5.95 4.31
CA ALA A 29 13.69 -4.74 5.00
C ALA A 29 13.85 -4.96 6.50
N VAL A 30 12.89 -5.61 7.16
CA VAL A 30 12.97 -5.99 8.57
C VAL A 30 14.16 -6.91 8.83
N GLY A 31 14.44 -7.87 7.94
CA GLY A 31 15.62 -8.75 8.03
C GLY A 31 16.95 -8.00 7.94
N GLN A 32 16.97 -6.78 7.40
CA GLN A 32 18.12 -5.88 7.38
C GLN A 32 18.09 -4.84 8.51
N GLY A 33 17.19 -4.98 9.47
CA GLY A 33 17.07 -4.10 10.63
C GLY A 33 16.32 -2.81 10.37
N LEU A 34 15.65 -2.65 9.21
CA LEU A 34 14.85 -1.48 8.90
C LEU A 34 13.49 -1.52 9.62
N ARG A 35 12.99 -0.35 10.01
CA ARG A 35 11.64 -0.19 10.56
C ARG A 35 10.63 0.06 9.45
N VAL A 36 9.59 -0.74 9.43
CA VAL A 36 8.57 -0.72 8.37
C VAL A 36 7.20 -0.37 8.94
N LEU A 37 6.49 0.52 8.26
CA LEU A 37 5.06 0.73 8.44
C LEU A 37 4.31 0.36 7.16
N MET A 38 3.21 -0.37 7.29
CA MET A 38 2.25 -0.58 6.21
C MET A 38 0.89 0.01 6.61
N VAL A 39 0.38 0.95 5.82
CA VAL A 39 -0.95 1.53 5.98
C VAL A 39 -1.85 0.96 4.89
N GLN A 40 -2.97 0.33 5.28
CA GLN A 40 -3.88 -0.37 4.37
C GLN A 40 -5.17 0.43 4.17
N PHE A 41 -5.37 0.98 2.96
CA PHE A 41 -6.45 1.92 2.63
C PHE A 41 -7.83 1.27 2.50
N ILE A 42 -7.89 0.01 2.07
CA ILE A 42 -9.16 -0.66 1.80
C ILE A 42 -9.51 -1.67 2.88
N LYS A 43 -8.49 -2.38 3.40
CA LYS A 43 -8.68 -3.44 4.38
C LYS A 43 -9.24 -2.88 5.68
N GLY A 44 -10.33 -3.49 6.15
CA GLY A 44 -11.02 -3.12 7.38
C GLY A 44 -10.76 -4.10 8.52
N SER A 45 -11.80 -4.32 9.33
CA SER A 45 -11.77 -5.16 10.54
C SER A 45 -11.64 -6.67 10.29
N TRP A 46 -11.54 -7.12 9.05
CA TRP A 46 -11.34 -8.53 8.76
C TRP A 46 -9.92 -8.95 9.15
N HIS A 47 -9.83 -10.18 9.64
CA HIS A 47 -8.54 -10.75 10.01
C HIS A 47 -7.78 -11.23 8.77
N TYR A 48 -6.55 -10.76 8.62
CA TYR A 48 -5.64 -11.13 7.54
C TYR A 48 -4.37 -11.73 8.14
N GLY A 49 -3.82 -12.77 7.53
CA GLY A 49 -2.65 -13.50 8.03
C GLY A 49 -1.40 -12.62 8.16
N GLU A 50 -1.26 -11.58 7.34
CA GLU A 50 -0.13 -10.65 7.46
C GLU A 50 -0.11 -9.86 8.76
N LEU A 51 -1.26 -9.65 9.42
CA LEU A 51 -1.33 -8.99 10.73
C LEU A 51 -0.67 -9.84 11.82
N ASP A 52 -0.91 -11.15 11.79
CA ASP A 52 -0.27 -12.07 12.74
C ASP A 52 1.21 -12.23 12.44
N ALA A 53 1.58 -12.32 11.15
CA ALA A 53 2.97 -12.41 10.74
C ALA A 53 3.78 -11.17 11.16
N ALA A 54 3.22 -9.97 11.03
CA ALA A 54 3.86 -8.73 11.47
C ALA A 54 4.10 -8.75 12.99
N LYS A 55 3.11 -9.17 13.80
CA LYS A 55 3.28 -9.32 15.25
C LYS A 55 4.39 -10.30 15.64
N MET A 56 4.55 -11.41 14.89
CA MET A 56 5.64 -12.35 15.12
C MET A 56 7.02 -11.73 14.85
N LEU A 57 7.11 -10.74 13.94
CA LEU A 57 8.35 -10.01 13.66
C LEU A 57 8.66 -8.95 14.71
N GLY A 58 7.65 -8.48 15.44
CA GLY A 58 7.71 -7.42 16.45
C GLY A 58 7.17 -6.10 15.93
N ASP A 59 6.25 -5.51 16.69
CA ASP A 59 5.58 -4.23 16.34
C ASP A 59 6.56 -3.04 16.25
N ASP A 60 7.69 -3.14 16.90
CA ASP A 60 8.78 -2.17 16.80
C ASP A 60 9.54 -2.24 15.47
N LYS A 61 9.39 -3.33 14.72
CA LYS A 61 10.05 -3.57 13.42
C LYS A 61 9.11 -3.48 12.25
N PHE A 62 7.92 -4.08 12.37
CA PHE A 62 6.91 -4.08 11.32
C PHE A 62 5.53 -3.82 11.89
N GLU A 63 5.05 -2.61 11.69
CA GLU A 63 3.71 -2.19 12.07
C GLU A 63 2.77 -2.23 10.84
N ILE A 64 1.57 -2.81 11.00
CA ILE A 64 0.52 -2.76 9.98
C ILE A 64 -0.71 -2.08 10.57
N ARG A 65 -1.21 -1.04 9.88
CA ARG A 65 -2.42 -0.27 10.23
C ARG A 65 -3.51 -0.49 9.19
N PRO A 66 -4.47 -1.41 9.39
CA PRO A 66 -5.68 -1.47 8.58
C PRO A 66 -6.56 -0.26 8.93
N MET A 67 -6.85 0.61 7.95
CA MET A 67 -7.60 1.84 8.19
C MET A 67 -8.83 1.97 7.29
N GLY A 68 -9.09 1.01 6.40
CA GLY A 68 -10.30 0.92 5.62
C GLY A 68 -11.44 0.25 6.39
N ARG A 69 -12.59 0.11 5.75
CA ARG A 69 -13.74 -0.64 6.29
C ARG A 69 -14.11 -1.89 5.48
N GLY A 70 -13.22 -2.34 4.62
CA GLY A 70 -13.42 -3.50 3.74
C GLY A 70 -13.78 -3.08 2.30
N PHE A 71 -14.62 -3.85 1.64
CA PHE A 71 -14.95 -3.60 0.23
C PHE A 71 -15.61 -2.24 0.02
N VAL A 72 -14.96 -1.40 -0.77
CA VAL A 72 -15.59 -0.22 -1.36
C VAL A 72 -16.64 -0.70 -2.37
N LYS A 73 -17.87 -0.24 -2.25
CA LYS A 73 -18.93 -0.55 -3.23
C LYS A 73 -18.61 0.16 -4.54
N VAL A 74 -18.02 -0.57 -5.47
CA VAL A 74 -17.76 -0.10 -6.84
C VAL A 74 -19.03 -0.26 -7.66
N GLY A 75 -19.56 0.83 -8.22
CA GLY A 75 -20.71 0.78 -9.11
C GLY A 75 -21.92 1.62 -8.70
N GLY A 76 -21.80 2.43 -7.65
CA GLY A 76 -22.74 3.52 -7.35
C GLY A 76 -22.38 4.79 -8.14
N ALA A 77 -23.35 5.67 -8.35
CA ALA A 77 -23.12 6.95 -9.04
C ALA A 77 -22.16 7.90 -8.30
N GLU A 78 -21.97 7.71 -6.98
CA GLU A 78 -21.10 8.52 -6.13
C GLU A 78 -20.33 7.63 -5.13
N THR A 79 -19.08 8.02 -4.84
CA THR A 79 -18.28 7.41 -3.77
C THR A 79 -18.86 7.82 -2.42
N ASP A 80 -18.99 6.87 -1.49
CA ASP A 80 -19.50 7.13 -0.15
C ASP A 80 -18.59 8.18 0.55
N PRO A 81 -19.16 9.29 1.08
CA PRO A 81 -18.38 10.31 1.81
C PRO A 81 -17.53 9.73 2.96
N GLU A 82 -18.00 8.66 3.59
CA GLU A 82 -17.25 7.98 4.65
C GLU A 82 -16.01 7.26 4.11
N ASP A 83 -16.07 6.68 2.91
CA ASP A 83 -14.89 6.07 2.26
C ASP A 83 -13.85 7.15 1.89
N ILE A 84 -14.31 8.34 1.47
CA ILE A 84 -13.43 9.49 1.22
C ILE A 84 -12.74 9.92 2.51
N ARG A 85 -13.49 10.11 3.60
CA ARG A 85 -12.95 10.52 4.91
C ARG A 85 -11.90 9.53 5.42
N LEU A 86 -12.20 8.24 5.35
CA LEU A 86 -11.25 7.18 5.76
C LEU A 86 -10.00 7.15 4.87
N ALA A 87 -10.15 7.35 3.56
CA ALA A 87 -9.01 7.43 2.66
C ALA A 87 -8.12 8.64 2.99
N GLU A 88 -8.70 9.79 3.33
CA GLU A 88 -7.97 10.99 3.74
C GLU A 88 -7.24 10.76 5.08
N GLU A 89 -7.89 10.17 6.08
CA GLU A 89 -7.26 9.82 7.37
C GLU A 89 -6.11 8.82 7.19
N CYS A 90 -6.32 7.81 6.35
CA CYS A 90 -5.29 6.83 6.03
C CYS A 90 -4.09 7.48 5.32
N TRP A 91 -4.35 8.38 4.37
CA TRP A 91 -3.32 9.16 3.71
C TRP A 91 -2.53 10.03 4.70
N GLU A 92 -3.20 10.76 5.60
CA GLU A 92 -2.52 11.59 6.58
C GLU A 92 -1.67 10.75 7.55
N SER A 93 -2.13 9.56 7.95
CA SER A 93 -1.33 8.61 8.74
C SER A 93 -0.07 8.18 8.00
N GLY A 94 -0.21 7.78 6.72
CA GLY A 94 0.92 7.39 5.89
C GLY A 94 1.89 8.55 5.63
N ARG A 95 1.38 9.73 5.30
CA ARG A 95 2.16 10.95 5.07
C ARG A 95 2.93 11.34 6.34
N ALA A 96 2.27 11.39 7.49
CA ALA A 96 2.92 11.69 8.76
C ALA A 96 4.06 10.69 9.06
N ALA A 97 3.87 9.41 8.79
CA ALA A 97 4.90 8.39 8.96
C ALA A 97 6.11 8.60 8.04
N ILE A 98 5.88 8.94 6.75
CA ILE A 98 6.95 9.25 5.78
C ILE A 98 7.83 10.40 6.28
N TYR A 99 7.23 11.41 6.90
CA TYR A 99 7.95 12.61 7.36
C TYR A 99 8.41 12.54 8.83
N SER A 100 8.09 11.46 9.56
CA SER A 100 8.39 11.33 11.00
C SER A 100 9.86 11.06 11.33
N GLY A 101 10.63 10.54 10.39
CA GLY A 101 11.97 9.99 10.64
C GLY A 101 11.98 8.69 11.45
N THR A 102 10.79 8.10 11.69
CA THR A 102 10.63 6.88 12.50
C THR A 102 10.78 5.60 11.69
N TYR A 103 10.34 5.63 10.42
CA TYR A 103 10.31 4.47 9.53
C TYR A 103 11.28 4.64 8.37
N ASP A 104 11.97 3.56 8.03
CA ASP A 104 12.85 3.49 6.87
C ASP A 104 12.10 3.13 5.58
N LEU A 105 10.99 2.38 5.74
CA LEU A 105 10.10 1.99 4.65
C LEU A 105 8.64 2.21 5.06
N VAL A 106 7.89 2.92 4.23
CA VAL A 106 6.43 3.09 4.37
C VAL A 106 5.73 2.46 3.17
N VAL A 107 4.82 1.54 3.42
CA VAL A 107 3.96 0.91 2.41
C VAL A 107 2.57 1.53 2.47
N LEU A 108 2.11 2.07 1.35
CA LEU A 108 0.78 2.63 1.14
C LEU A 108 -0.04 1.62 0.31
N ASP A 109 -0.63 0.63 1.01
CA ASP A 109 -1.31 -0.50 0.38
C ASP A 109 -2.70 -0.12 -0.13
N GLU A 110 -2.93 -0.31 -1.43
CA GLU A 110 -4.12 0.09 -2.19
C GLU A 110 -4.32 1.61 -2.35
N ILE A 111 -3.29 2.45 -2.17
CA ILE A 111 -3.39 3.89 -2.43
C ILE A 111 -3.73 4.19 -3.89
N ASN A 112 -3.22 3.42 -4.85
CA ASN A 112 -3.54 3.61 -6.27
C ASN A 112 -5.03 3.41 -6.54
N TYR A 113 -5.67 2.49 -5.81
CA TYR A 113 -7.10 2.25 -5.90
C TYR A 113 -7.90 3.48 -5.47
N VAL A 114 -7.64 4.01 -4.26
CA VAL A 114 -8.40 5.16 -3.74
C VAL A 114 -8.17 6.43 -4.56
N ILE A 115 -6.98 6.62 -5.16
CA ILE A 115 -6.71 7.69 -6.12
C ILE A 115 -7.54 7.48 -7.39
N SER A 116 -7.57 6.27 -7.96
CA SER A 116 -8.29 5.97 -9.19
C SER A 116 -9.80 6.14 -9.05
N TYR A 117 -10.33 5.95 -7.85
CA TYR A 117 -11.74 6.19 -7.49
C TYR A 117 -12.01 7.61 -6.97
N ARG A 118 -11.04 8.52 -7.12
CA ARG A 118 -11.16 9.95 -6.76
C ARG A 118 -11.48 10.20 -5.26
N MET A 119 -11.15 9.25 -4.38
CA MET A 119 -11.23 9.44 -2.92
C MET A 119 -10.07 10.31 -2.42
N LEU A 120 -8.94 10.33 -3.16
CA LEU A 120 -7.81 11.22 -2.93
C LEU A 120 -7.44 11.96 -4.20
N ASP A 121 -6.96 13.19 -4.04
CA ASP A 121 -6.36 13.95 -5.13
C ASP A 121 -4.95 13.40 -5.44
N GLY A 122 -4.84 12.70 -6.57
CA GLY A 122 -3.59 12.08 -6.99
C GLY A 122 -2.45 13.09 -7.19
N LYS A 123 -2.74 14.33 -7.61
CA LYS A 123 -1.71 15.37 -7.76
C LYS A 123 -1.13 15.78 -6.42
N LYS A 124 -1.98 15.97 -5.40
CA LYS A 124 -1.53 16.30 -4.04
C LYS A 124 -0.69 15.17 -3.42
N VAL A 125 -1.10 13.91 -3.63
CA VAL A 125 -0.33 12.76 -3.19
C VAL A 125 1.05 12.73 -3.86
N VAL A 126 1.11 12.90 -5.18
CA VAL A 126 2.37 12.91 -5.94
C VAL A 126 3.31 14.04 -5.48
N GLU A 127 2.80 15.25 -5.28
CA GLU A 127 3.62 16.37 -4.79
C GLU A 127 4.18 16.09 -3.38
N ALA A 128 3.39 15.50 -2.48
CA ALA A 128 3.89 15.11 -1.17
C ALA A 128 4.96 14.01 -1.28
N LEU A 129 4.77 13.00 -2.11
CA LEU A 129 5.76 11.93 -2.32
C LEU A 129 7.04 12.44 -2.98
N LYS A 130 6.96 13.46 -3.84
CA LYS A 130 8.12 14.14 -4.43
C LYS A 130 8.98 14.84 -3.38
N GLY A 131 8.32 15.46 -2.39
CA GLY A 131 9.00 16.16 -1.29
C GLY A 131 9.41 15.27 -0.11
N ARG A 132 9.29 13.94 -0.21
CA ARG A 132 9.64 13.03 0.90
C ARG A 132 11.11 13.16 1.31
N PRO A 133 11.45 12.92 2.59
CA PRO A 133 12.84 12.86 3.03
C PRO A 133 13.65 11.82 2.24
N GLU A 134 14.89 12.15 1.87
CA GLU A 134 15.72 11.29 1.00
C GLU A 134 15.93 9.85 1.48
N PRO A 135 16.16 9.56 2.79
CA PRO A 135 16.43 8.18 3.20
C PRO A 135 15.20 7.28 3.22
N VAL A 136 13.96 7.83 3.13
CA VAL A 136 12.74 7.04 3.30
C VAL A 136 12.34 6.35 2.00
N HIS A 137 12.21 5.03 2.05
CA HIS A 137 11.61 4.25 0.97
C HIS A 137 10.09 4.30 1.07
N VAL A 138 9.41 4.38 -0.08
CA VAL A 138 7.94 4.32 -0.15
C VAL A 138 7.51 3.31 -1.19
N ILE A 139 6.54 2.46 -0.85
CA ILE A 139 5.86 1.55 -1.78
C ILE A 139 4.39 1.97 -1.91
N CYS A 140 3.92 2.16 -3.13
CA CYS A 140 2.52 2.39 -3.45
C CYS A 140 1.96 1.16 -4.18
N THR A 141 0.90 0.54 -3.66
CA THR A 141 0.25 -0.59 -4.34
C THR A 141 -1.15 -0.24 -4.83
N GLY A 142 -1.69 -1.09 -5.69
CA GLY A 142 -3.06 -1.01 -6.18
C GLY A 142 -3.15 -0.94 -7.71
N ARG A 143 -4.35 -1.20 -8.21
CA ARG A 143 -4.65 -1.09 -9.66
C ARG A 143 -4.65 0.37 -10.10
N ASN A 144 -4.44 0.60 -11.40
CA ASN A 144 -4.61 1.89 -12.05
C ASN A 144 -3.77 3.01 -11.43
N ALA A 145 -2.47 2.78 -11.24
CA ALA A 145 -1.56 3.80 -10.72
C ALA A 145 -1.67 5.10 -11.53
N HIS A 146 -1.69 6.24 -10.83
CA HIS A 146 -1.79 7.56 -11.46
C HIS A 146 -0.56 7.83 -12.35
N PRO A 147 -0.73 8.34 -13.59
CA PRO A 147 0.39 8.55 -14.52
C PRO A 147 1.55 9.36 -13.93
N LEU A 148 1.26 10.45 -13.21
CA LEU A 148 2.31 11.23 -12.54
C LEU A 148 3.03 10.48 -11.42
N LEU A 149 2.38 9.50 -10.76
CA LEU A 149 3.04 8.65 -9.78
C LEU A 149 3.98 7.66 -10.45
N VAL A 150 3.57 7.11 -11.60
CA VAL A 150 4.41 6.23 -12.43
C VAL A 150 5.63 6.98 -12.95
N GLU A 151 5.46 8.23 -13.40
CA GLU A 151 6.55 9.09 -13.87
C GLU A 151 7.55 9.43 -12.75
N LEU A 152 7.05 9.72 -11.53
CA LEU A 152 7.88 10.07 -10.37
C LEU A 152 8.65 8.88 -9.80
N ALA A 153 8.12 7.65 -9.93
CA ALA A 153 8.64 6.47 -9.26
C ALA A 153 10.02 6.05 -9.79
N ASP A 154 10.89 5.60 -8.88
CA ASP A 154 12.20 5.03 -9.21
C ASP A 154 12.08 3.58 -9.72
N LEU A 155 11.00 2.85 -9.34
CA LEU A 155 10.69 1.48 -9.78
C LEU A 155 9.19 1.34 -9.98
N VAL A 156 8.79 0.79 -11.11
CA VAL A 156 7.39 0.43 -11.41
C VAL A 156 7.34 -1.01 -11.90
N THR A 157 6.47 -1.81 -11.28
CA THR A 157 6.19 -3.18 -11.72
C THR A 157 4.70 -3.34 -11.96
N GLU A 158 4.34 -3.82 -13.14
CA GLU A 158 2.96 -4.15 -13.48
C GLU A 158 2.71 -5.66 -13.34
N MET A 159 1.74 -6.03 -12.48
CA MET A 159 1.30 -7.41 -12.30
C MET A 159 0.23 -7.73 -13.34
N LYS A 160 0.62 -8.53 -14.34
CA LYS A 160 -0.30 -8.97 -15.40
C LYS A 160 -1.05 -10.23 -14.98
N GLU A 161 -2.37 -10.22 -15.11
CA GLU A 161 -3.19 -11.40 -14.90
C GLU A 161 -3.10 -12.34 -16.13
N VAL A 162 -2.30 -13.39 -16.02
CA VAL A 162 -2.20 -14.44 -17.06
C VAL A 162 -3.28 -15.50 -16.87
N LYS A 163 -3.54 -15.87 -15.59
CA LYS A 163 -4.62 -16.77 -15.16
C LYS A 163 -5.03 -16.37 -13.74
N HIS A 164 -6.31 -16.51 -13.41
CA HIS A 164 -6.79 -16.32 -12.06
C HIS A 164 -7.72 -17.46 -11.64
N PRO A 165 -7.62 -18.01 -10.40
CA PRO A 165 -8.49 -19.08 -9.91
C PRO A 165 -9.97 -18.73 -9.98
N TYR A 166 -10.31 -17.46 -9.74
CA TYR A 166 -11.68 -16.95 -9.75
C TYR A 166 -12.41 -17.20 -11.07
N THR A 167 -11.70 -17.17 -12.22
CA THR A 167 -12.29 -17.48 -13.53
C THR A 167 -12.78 -18.92 -13.66
N LYS A 168 -12.31 -19.79 -12.73
CA LYS A 168 -12.73 -21.19 -12.59
C LYS A 168 -13.67 -21.42 -11.40
N GLY A 169 -14.20 -20.35 -10.79
CA GLY A 169 -15.08 -20.42 -9.63
C GLY A 169 -14.36 -20.76 -8.31
N ILE A 170 -13.03 -20.75 -8.28
CA ILE A 170 -12.25 -20.99 -7.05
C ILE A 170 -12.21 -19.69 -6.26
N LEU A 171 -12.77 -19.73 -5.04
CA LEU A 171 -12.80 -18.59 -4.12
C LEU A 171 -11.46 -18.37 -3.42
N ALA A 172 -11.34 -17.21 -2.75
CA ALA A 172 -10.18 -16.86 -1.94
C ALA A 172 -9.91 -17.92 -0.86
N GLN A 173 -8.64 -18.26 -0.66
CA GLN A 173 -8.19 -19.33 0.23
C GLN A 173 -7.35 -18.74 1.39
N ARG A 174 -7.60 -19.28 2.58
CA ARG A 174 -6.85 -18.94 3.79
C ARG A 174 -5.36 -19.25 3.62
N GLY A 175 -4.51 -18.30 4.02
CA GLY A 175 -3.05 -18.42 3.92
C GLY A 175 -2.48 -18.16 2.52
N ILE A 176 -3.36 -18.02 1.50
CA ILE A 176 -2.96 -17.69 0.12
C ILE A 176 -3.49 -16.30 -0.29
N ASP A 177 -4.73 -16.02 0.08
CA ASP A 177 -5.42 -14.77 -0.29
C ASP A 177 -5.64 -13.83 0.91
N TYR A 178 -5.71 -14.38 2.13
CA TYR A 178 -5.92 -13.66 3.38
C TYR A 178 -5.35 -14.42 4.59
#